data_732c405f466ae9287c4496e60fe8ec22
#
_entry.id   732c405f466ae9287c4496e60fe8ec22
#
_cell.length_a   1.000
_cell.length_b   1.000
_cell.length_c   1.000
_cell.angle_alpha   90.00
_cell.angle_beta   90.00
_cell.angle_gamma   90.00
#
_symmetry.space_group_name_H-M   'P 1'
#
loop_
_entity.id
_entity.type
_entity.pdbx_description
1 polymer ?
#
loop_
_entity_poly.entity_id
_entity_poly.type
_entity_poly.pdbx_seq_one_letter_code
_entity_poly.pdbx_strand_id
1 'polypeptide(L)'
;MILQENQMKLICAIIKPHVLDDVRDELAKTGVQGLTVTEVKGFGRQKGHTEIYRGAEYTVDFVPKVKLEAVVADELVEAASNAIIKTARTGSIGDGKVFVSDIEQTVRIRTGEQGDEAL
;
A
#
# COMPACT_ATOMS: atom_id res chain seq x y z
N MET A 1 -27.56 22.25 -7.68
CA MET A 1 -26.13 22.41 -7.39
C MET A 1 -25.46 21.08 -7.53
N ILE A 2 -24.40 21.07 -8.26
CA ILE A 2 -23.62 19.86 -8.43
C ILE A 2 -22.63 19.78 -7.27
N LEU A 3 -22.76 18.74 -6.48
CA LEU A 3 -21.76 18.46 -5.47
C LEU A 3 -20.55 17.90 -6.17
N GLN A 4 -19.41 18.48 -5.91
CA GLN A 4 -18.20 17.97 -6.45
C GLN A 4 -17.89 16.64 -5.79
N GLU A 5 -17.77 15.60 -6.59
CA GLU A 5 -17.40 14.32 -6.07
C GLU A 5 -15.95 14.34 -5.61
N ASN A 6 -15.66 13.49 -4.67
CA ASN A 6 -14.32 13.32 -4.19
C ASN A 6 -13.43 12.78 -5.31
N GLN A 7 -12.39 13.52 -5.65
CA GLN A 7 -11.52 13.21 -6.76
C GLN A 7 -10.17 12.67 -6.32
N MET A 8 -10.06 12.28 -5.08
CA MET A 8 -8.83 11.73 -4.53
C MET A 8 -9.11 10.40 -3.88
N LYS A 9 -8.13 9.52 -3.94
CA LYS A 9 -8.19 8.21 -3.31
C LYS A 9 -6.94 7.95 -2.50
N LEU A 10 -7.10 7.19 -1.43
CA LEU A 10 -6.00 6.59 -0.73
C LEU A 10 -5.76 5.21 -1.33
N ILE A 11 -4.56 4.96 -1.78
CA ILE A 11 -4.10 3.63 -2.14
C ILE A 11 -3.27 3.13 -0.98
N CYS A 12 -3.69 2.00 -0.41
CA CYS A 12 -2.97 1.34 0.67
C CYS A 12 -2.60 -0.05 0.19
N ALA A 13 -1.33 -0.40 0.24
CA ALA A 13 -0.88 -1.71 -0.17
C ALA A 13 -0.09 -2.37 0.95
N ILE A 14 -0.38 -3.65 1.17
CA ILE A 14 0.41 -4.49 2.08
C ILE A 14 1.20 -5.44 1.18
N ILE A 15 2.50 -5.36 1.23
CA ILE A 15 3.39 -6.06 0.31
C ILE A 15 4.52 -6.75 1.06
N LYS A 16 5.20 -7.66 0.39
CA LYS A 16 6.42 -8.28 0.92
C LYS A 16 7.53 -7.23 0.99
N PRO A 17 8.37 -7.25 2.03
CA PRO A 17 9.41 -6.22 2.17
C PRO A 17 10.38 -6.13 0.99
N HIS A 18 10.75 -7.25 0.40
CA HIS A 18 11.78 -7.27 -0.64
C HIS A 18 11.34 -6.68 -1.98
N VAL A 19 10.03 -6.45 -2.18
CA VAL A 19 9.55 -5.83 -3.41
C VAL A 19 9.38 -4.32 -3.29
N LEU A 20 9.60 -3.75 -2.12
CA LEU A 20 9.31 -2.34 -1.84
C LEU A 20 10.02 -1.39 -2.81
N ASP A 21 11.32 -1.60 -3.04
CA ASP A 21 12.09 -0.69 -3.89
C ASP A 21 11.57 -0.70 -5.33
N ASP A 22 11.23 -1.87 -5.85
CA ASP A 22 10.69 -1.98 -7.20
C ASP A 22 9.31 -1.33 -7.31
N VAL A 23 8.47 -1.51 -6.29
CA VAL A 23 7.15 -0.88 -6.23
C VAL A 23 7.29 0.65 -6.19
N ARG A 24 8.18 1.16 -5.35
CA ARG A 24 8.43 2.59 -5.25
C ARG A 24 8.87 3.17 -6.61
N ASP A 25 9.81 2.51 -7.25
CA ASP A 25 10.34 2.98 -8.53
C ASP A 25 9.26 3.00 -9.61
N GLU A 26 8.42 1.97 -9.65
CA GLU A 26 7.35 1.91 -10.63
C GLU A 26 6.27 2.96 -10.36
N LEU A 27 5.94 3.19 -9.10
CA LEU A 27 5.00 4.25 -8.73
C LEU A 27 5.52 5.63 -9.11
N ALA A 28 6.81 5.88 -8.91
CA ALA A 28 7.42 7.15 -9.32
C ALA A 28 7.29 7.37 -10.82
N LYS A 29 7.51 6.34 -11.62
CA LYS A 29 7.33 6.41 -13.08
C LYS A 29 5.89 6.69 -13.46
N THR A 30 4.95 6.25 -12.66
CA THR A 30 3.52 6.43 -12.91
C THR A 30 3.07 7.85 -12.60
N GLY A 31 3.86 8.60 -11.82
CA GLY A 31 3.53 9.97 -11.45
C GLY A 31 3.10 10.15 -10.00
N VAL A 32 3.20 9.11 -9.20
CA VAL A 32 2.91 9.21 -7.76
C VAL A 32 4.04 9.99 -7.10
N GLN A 33 3.70 11.07 -6.41
CA GLN A 33 4.70 12.01 -5.90
C GLN A 33 5.11 11.77 -4.46
N GLY A 34 4.29 11.09 -3.68
CA GLY A 34 4.61 10.86 -2.28
C GLY A 34 4.11 9.52 -1.80
N LEU A 35 4.92 8.88 -0.98
CA LEU A 35 4.59 7.60 -0.36
C LEU A 35 4.88 7.68 1.13
N THR A 36 4.02 7.03 1.90
CA THR A 36 4.29 6.76 3.31
C THR A 36 4.48 5.26 3.45
N VAL A 37 5.55 4.87 4.11
CA VAL A 37 5.92 3.47 4.27
C VAL A 37 6.00 3.15 5.76
N THR A 38 5.35 2.05 6.15
CA THR A 38 5.33 1.59 7.53
C THR A 38 5.67 0.11 7.56
N GLU A 39 6.57 -0.28 8.44
CA GLU A 39 6.84 -1.69 8.69
C GLU A 39 5.73 -2.25 9.53
N VAL A 40 5.16 -3.36 9.09
CA VAL A 40 4.03 -4.02 9.75
C VAL A 40 4.27 -5.51 9.80
N LYS A 41 3.39 -6.21 10.52
CA LYS A 41 3.39 -7.66 10.56
C LYS A 41 2.07 -8.15 10.03
N GLY A 42 2.11 -9.11 9.12
CA GLY A 42 0.92 -9.71 8.55
C GLY A 42 0.61 -11.04 9.20
N PHE A 43 -0.67 -11.27 9.42
CA PHE A 43 -1.21 -12.56 9.79
C PHE A 43 -2.19 -12.98 8.70
N GLY A 44 -2.10 -14.22 8.26
CA GLY A 44 -2.99 -14.67 7.21
C GLY A 44 -2.81 -16.15 6.89
N ARG A 45 -3.20 -16.53 5.69
CA ARG A 45 -3.14 -17.92 5.26
C ARG A 45 -1.75 -18.38 4.87
N GLN A 46 -0.75 -17.55 5.07
CA GLN A 46 0.62 -17.97 4.87
C GLN A 46 0.87 -19.11 5.83
N LYS A 47 1.42 -20.18 5.31
CA LYS A 47 1.96 -21.19 6.19
C LYS A 47 3.24 -20.64 6.75
N GLY A 48 3.17 -20.14 7.96
CA GLY A 48 4.35 -19.89 8.72
C GLY A 48 5.11 -21.18 8.92
N HIS A 49 6.37 -21.10 9.22
CA HIS A 49 7.08 -22.29 9.62
C HIS A 49 6.68 -22.67 11.04
N THR A 50 6.72 -23.98 11.31
CA THR A 50 6.43 -24.50 12.63
C THR A 50 7.72 -24.53 13.41
N GLU A 51 7.69 -24.00 14.63
CA GLU A 51 8.81 -24.05 15.56
C GLU A 51 8.46 -24.92 16.73
N ILE A 52 9.47 -25.57 17.29
CA ILE A 52 9.32 -26.37 18.51
C ILE A 52 9.94 -25.59 19.66
N TYR A 53 9.15 -25.38 20.68
CA TYR A 53 9.60 -24.70 21.89
C TYR A 53 9.12 -25.47 23.11
N ARG A 54 10.05 -25.93 23.96
CA ARG A 54 9.75 -26.73 25.13
C ARG A 54 8.88 -27.95 24.84
N GLY A 55 9.13 -28.61 23.70
CA GLY A 55 8.41 -29.80 23.29
C GLY A 55 7.03 -29.57 22.69
N ALA A 56 6.63 -28.33 22.53
CA ALA A 56 5.39 -27.96 21.86
C ALA A 56 5.69 -27.30 20.52
N GLU A 57 4.87 -27.59 19.54
CA GLU A 57 4.97 -26.94 18.24
C GLU A 57 4.22 -25.62 18.26
N TYR A 58 4.85 -24.59 17.71
CA TYR A 58 4.24 -23.29 17.50
C TYR A 58 4.25 -22.96 16.02
N THR A 59 3.11 -22.51 15.52
CA THR A 59 3.02 -21.96 14.19
C THR A 59 3.35 -20.48 14.26
N VAL A 60 4.32 -20.04 13.48
CA VAL A 60 4.65 -18.62 13.39
C VAL A 60 3.65 -18.01 12.43
N ASP A 61 2.69 -17.27 12.98
CA ASP A 61 1.56 -16.74 12.21
C ASP A 61 1.82 -15.34 11.68
N PHE A 62 2.72 -14.60 12.30
CA PHE A 62 3.04 -13.23 11.88
C PHE A 62 4.32 -13.19 11.07
N VAL A 63 4.25 -12.51 9.94
CA VAL A 63 5.41 -12.32 9.06
C VAL A 63 5.60 -10.84 8.78
N PRO A 64 6.85 -10.40 8.60
CA PRO A 64 7.12 -9.01 8.23
C PRO A 64 6.47 -8.66 6.90
N LYS A 65 5.85 -7.49 6.88
CA LYS A 65 5.26 -6.89 5.69
C LYS A 65 5.58 -5.40 5.69
N VAL A 66 5.29 -4.76 4.59
CA VAL A 66 5.38 -3.32 4.46
C VAL A 66 4.01 -2.80 4.04
N LYS A 67 3.56 -1.78 4.74
CA LYS A 67 2.38 -1.03 4.35
C LYS A 67 2.83 0.24 3.65
N LEU A 68 2.37 0.43 2.43
CA LEU A 68 2.63 1.67 1.74
C LEU A 68 1.31 2.38 1.46
N GLU A 69 1.34 3.70 1.59
CA GLU A 69 0.15 4.52 1.41
C GLU A 69 0.48 5.69 0.51
N ALA A 70 -0.44 5.99 -0.40
CA ALA A 70 -0.33 7.13 -1.28
C ALA A 70 -1.71 7.70 -1.54
N VAL A 71 -1.85 9.01 -1.42
CA VAL A 71 -3.07 9.70 -1.85
C VAL A 71 -2.83 10.22 -3.26
N VAL A 72 -3.71 9.87 -4.17
CA VAL A 72 -3.57 10.22 -5.57
C VAL A 72 -4.88 10.77 -6.12
N ALA A 73 -4.80 11.52 -7.21
CA ALA A 73 -5.99 11.93 -7.93
C ALA A 73 -6.66 10.70 -8.55
N ASP A 74 -7.98 10.76 -8.73
CA ASP A 74 -8.77 9.66 -9.28
C ASP A 74 -8.18 9.12 -10.58
N GLU A 75 -7.74 9.99 -11.46
CA GLU A 75 -7.21 9.62 -12.76
C GLU A 75 -5.99 8.72 -12.67
N LEU A 76 -5.29 8.75 -11.54
CA LEU A 76 -4.06 7.99 -11.36
C LEU A 76 -4.28 6.66 -10.67
N VAL A 77 -5.46 6.41 -10.13
CA VAL A 77 -5.72 5.22 -9.30
C VAL A 77 -5.44 3.93 -10.04
N GLU A 78 -5.98 3.79 -11.24
CA GLU A 78 -5.82 2.56 -12.00
C GLU A 78 -4.36 2.29 -12.35
N ALA A 79 -3.68 3.30 -12.86
CA ALA A 79 -2.28 3.16 -13.23
C ALA A 79 -1.39 2.85 -12.02
N ALA A 80 -1.64 3.54 -10.90
CA ALA A 80 -0.87 3.31 -9.67
C ALA A 80 -1.14 1.93 -9.09
N SER A 81 -2.39 1.50 -9.05
CA SER A 81 -2.75 0.17 -8.57
C SER A 81 -2.11 -0.92 -9.42
N ASN A 82 -2.17 -0.77 -10.74
CA ASN A 82 -1.55 -1.72 -11.65
C ASN A 82 -0.03 -1.77 -11.50
N ALA A 83 0.59 -0.62 -11.27
CA ALA A 83 2.03 -0.56 -11.01
C ALA A 83 2.41 -1.37 -9.78
N ILE A 84 1.64 -1.23 -8.70
CA ILE A 84 1.88 -2.01 -7.48
C ILE A 84 1.72 -3.50 -7.75
N ILE A 85 0.60 -3.88 -8.37
CA ILE A 85 0.32 -5.29 -8.65
C ILE A 85 1.40 -5.92 -9.51
N LYS A 86 1.79 -5.23 -10.56
CA LYS A 86 2.80 -5.72 -11.49
C LYS A 86 4.15 -5.98 -10.80
N THR A 87 4.57 -5.07 -9.93
CA THR A 87 5.89 -5.14 -9.30
C THR A 87 5.91 -5.95 -8.02
N ALA A 88 4.78 -6.02 -7.31
CA ALA A 88 4.70 -6.75 -6.04
C ALA A 88 4.35 -8.23 -6.22
N ARG A 89 3.80 -8.60 -7.37
CA ARG A 89 3.37 -9.98 -7.61
C ARG A 89 4.56 -10.91 -7.76
N THR A 90 4.66 -11.91 -6.91
CA THR A 90 5.64 -13.00 -7.04
C THR A 90 5.00 -14.31 -7.46
N GLY A 91 3.67 -14.42 -7.34
CA GLY A 91 2.93 -15.65 -7.59
C GLY A 91 2.84 -16.55 -6.37
N SER A 92 3.38 -16.13 -5.26
CA SER A 92 3.37 -16.91 -4.03
C SER A 92 2.34 -16.38 -3.05
N ILE A 93 1.95 -17.24 -2.12
CA ILE A 93 1.09 -16.84 -0.99
C ILE A 93 1.79 -15.72 -0.23
N GLY A 94 1.02 -14.73 0.16
CA GLY A 94 1.55 -13.62 0.95
C GLY A 94 1.99 -12.42 0.12
N ASP A 95 1.69 -12.40 -1.18
CA ASP A 95 2.01 -11.24 -2.04
C ASP A 95 1.33 -9.96 -1.56
N GLY A 96 0.21 -10.09 -0.87
CA GLY A 96 -0.45 -8.94 -0.27
C GLY A 96 -1.69 -8.50 -1.02
N LYS A 97 -2.12 -7.28 -0.69
CA LYS A 97 -3.37 -6.72 -1.22
C LYS A 97 -3.22 -5.23 -1.42
N VAL A 98 -4.04 -4.71 -2.32
CA VAL A 98 -4.18 -3.27 -2.54
C VAL A 98 -5.59 -2.87 -2.15
N PHE A 99 -5.70 -1.82 -1.35
CA PHE A 99 -6.98 -1.25 -0.94
C PHE A 99 -7.08 0.16 -1.48
N VAL A 100 -8.25 0.53 -1.95
CA VAL A 100 -8.51 1.88 -2.43
C VAL A 100 -9.70 2.43 -1.67
N SER A 101 -9.56 3.61 -1.11
CA SER A 101 -10.65 4.26 -0.40
C SER A 101 -10.73 5.74 -0.75
N ASP A 102 -11.91 6.33 -0.54
CA ASP A 102 -12.11 7.74 -0.79
C ASP A 102 -11.40 8.59 0.25
N ILE A 103 -10.83 9.68 -0.21
CA ILE A 103 -10.30 10.73 0.66
C ILE A 103 -11.19 11.95 0.52
N GLU A 104 -11.79 12.36 1.63
CA GLU A 104 -12.72 13.49 1.63
C GLU A 104 -11.99 14.81 1.47
N GLN A 105 -10.82 14.94 2.07
CA GLN A 105 -10.08 16.20 2.05
C GLN A 105 -8.60 15.94 2.25
N THR A 106 -7.78 16.70 1.54
CA THR A 106 -6.33 16.71 1.72
C THR A 106 -5.89 18.16 1.88
N VAL A 107 -5.05 18.42 2.87
CA VAL A 107 -4.47 19.75 3.12
C VAL A 107 -2.98 19.59 3.29
N ARG A 108 -2.21 20.33 2.51
CA ARG A 108 -0.76 20.36 2.70
C ARG A 108 -0.44 21.26 3.89
N ILE A 109 0.23 20.71 4.87
CA ILE A 109 0.49 21.43 6.13
C ILE A 109 1.29 22.69 5.90
N ARG A 110 2.35 22.62 5.09
CA ARG A 110 3.25 23.75 4.89
C ARG A 110 2.57 24.95 4.20
N THR A 111 1.72 24.68 3.22
CA THR A 111 1.18 25.73 2.36
C THR A 111 -0.30 26.02 2.61
N GLY A 112 -1.03 25.10 3.23
CA GLY A 112 -2.48 25.18 3.35
C GLY A 112 -3.22 24.86 2.07
N GLU A 113 -2.53 24.47 1.01
CA GLU A 113 -3.20 24.06 -0.24
C GLU A 113 -4.07 22.86 0.00
N GLN A 114 -5.21 22.82 -0.70
CA GLN A 114 -6.21 21.77 -0.52
C GLN A 114 -6.49 21.02 -1.82
N GLY A 115 -7.05 19.84 -1.66
CA GLY A 115 -7.44 19.01 -2.80
C GLY A 115 -6.24 18.53 -3.61
N ASP A 116 -6.39 18.47 -4.92
CA ASP A 116 -5.34 17.97 -5.81
C ASP A 116 -4.04 18.75 -5.68
N GLU A 117 -4.13 20.03 -5.36
CA GLU A 117 -2.94 20.89 -5.20
C GLU A 117 -2.13 20.49 -3.98
N ALA A 118 -2.72 19.78 -3.03
CA ALA A 118 -2.04 19.31 -1.83
C ALA A 118 -1.25 18.02 -2.05
N LEU A 119 -1.46 17.36 -3.16
CA LEU A 119 -0.82 16.07 -3.45
C LEU A 119 0.62 16.19 -3.92
#